data_2f60cb93ed42c9462af7ae0c5abdd918
#
_entry.id   2f60cb93ed42c9462af7ae0c5abdd918
#
_cell.length_a   1.000
_cell.length_b   1.000
_cell.length_c   1.000
_cell.angle_alpha   90.00
_cell.angle_beta   90.00
_cell.angle_gamma   90.00
#
_symmetry.space_group_name_H-M   'P 1'
#
loop_
_entity.id
_entity.type
_entity.pdbx_description
1 polymer ?
#
loop_
_entity_poly.entity_id
_entity_poly.type
_entity_poly.pdbx_seq_one_letter_code
_entity_poly.pdbx_strand_id
1 'polypeptide(L)'
;MASRTSLAFVSLLFTCGCFSSAQGTPPPTDELYFPVGVALSSSREHLFVASSNFDLQYTGGVVQSLDLGAIRDELVPEALGERGEPCGKLGERSVVARYNAPLRCEPAALAGDERAPSLITSSVKIGAFATDVIFRERPTDAGSGGGRGDGRLFVPVRGDATLHWLDADGEGKLECGQDANGGRCSDRYRAGDDPDIENTRDVRMPPEPFSIDATPNGEAVVVTHQTEGAASLFVNEWSDRGPHLEFVARDLPTRAVAVSALPVPKAAEPLMGEGLYAPGFLLTFRDSAEVRLLRYYRDRSLGQPSNPARPFLDDLGSSTISTNSLGYDSRGLAVADTERRACEAKCSEDAACLLGCARDVPVTVYVTNRSPNSLILGRTRPGEGSVPTDELPFFYDMLPLPFGASRVIVGDVLDTQGRAVPRVFVVCFDQRKVAIIDPATRQIEKFVDTGRGPYALAIDVKADAYGFAYLAHFTDSWIGVMDLDQRRPATYGTLVLGIGQPQKPRGSE
;
A
#
# COMPACT_ATOMS: atom_id res chain seq x y z
N MET A 1 38.30 76.35 -25.83
CA MET A 1 38.25 74.87 -26.13
C MET A 1 37.31 74.22 -25.13
N ALA A 2 36.08 73.99 -25.52
CA ALA A 2 35.05 73.42 -24.66
C ALA A 2 34.77 71.98 -25.11
N SER A 3 35.08 71.06 -24.24
CA SER A 3 34.80 69.59 -24.45
C SER A 3 33.34 69.29 -24.06
N ARG A 4 32.57 68.84 -25.00
CA ARG A 4 31.20 68.31 -24.78
C ARG A 4 31.24 66.84 -24.47
N THR A 5 30.89 66.43 -23.24
CA THR A 5 30.71 65.07 -22.83
C THR A 5 29.25 64.68 -23.08
N SER A 6 29.01 63.75 -24.00
CA SER A 6 27.70 63.17 -24.28
C SER A 6 27.43 62.04 -23.28
N LEU A 7 26.41 62.21 -22.43
CA LEU A 7 25.87 61.15 -21.60
C LEU A 7 24.91 60.27 -22.49
N ALA A 8 25.28 59.03 -22.69
CA ALA A 8 24.40 58.04 -23.26
C ALA A 8 23.50 57.45 -22.17
N PHE A 9 22.21 57.67 -22.27
CA PHE A 9 21.18 57.07 -21.43
C PHE A 9 20.90 55.64 -21.97
N VAL A 10 21.35 54.62 -21.23
CA VAL A 10 20.96 53.25 -21.50
C VAL A 10 19.63 52.99 -20.83
N SER A 11 18.54 52.95 -21.63
CA SER A 11 17.22 52.51 -21.16
C SER A 11 17.24 50.99 -20.97
N LEU A 12 17.32 50.57 -19.71
CA LEU A 12 17.00 49.17 -19.33
C LEU A 12 15.51 48.92 -19.50
N LEU A 13 15.14 48.25 -20.59
CA LEU A 13 13.80 47.67 -20.74
C LEU A 13 13.68 46.47 -19.77
N PHE A 14 13.02 46.71 -18.65
CA PHE A 14 12.46 45.64 -17.82
C PHE A 14 11.34 44.99 -18.59
N THR A 15 11.61 43.88 -19.26
CA THR A 15 10.57 42.95 -19.69
C THR A 15 10.01 42.29 -18.45
N CYS A 16 8.87 42.80 -17.97
CA CYS A 16 8.01 42.04 -17.07
C CYS A 16 7.59 40.75 -17.81
N GLY A 17 8.33 39.68 -17.63
CA GLY A 17 7.87 38.36 -17.98
C GLY A 17 6.68 38.06 -17.07
N CYS A 18 5.45 38.22 -17.60
CA CYS A 18 4.28 37.61 -16.99
C CYS A 18 4.53 36.10 -17.03
N PHE A 19 4.92 35.53 -15.92
CA PHE A 19 4.72 34.12 -15.71
C PHE A 19 3.21 33.91 -15.72
N SER A 20 2.65 33.56 -16.88
CA SER A 20 1.36 32.90 -16.91
C SER A 20 1.60 31.58 -16.18
N SER A 21 0.96 31.38 -15.03
CA SER A 21 0.80 30.05 -14.46
C SER A 21 -0.06 29.27 -15.46
N ALA A 22 0.58 28.71 -16.49
CA ALA A 22 -0.07 27.77 -17.35
C ALA A 22 -0.56 26.66 -16.43
N GLN A 23 -1.88 26.50 -16.33
CA GLN A 23 -2.45 25.34 -15.68
C GLN A 23 -1.86 24.13 -16.42
N GLY A 24 -1.01 23.37 -15.74
CA GLY A 24 -0.38 22.20 -16.34
C GLY A 24 -1.43 21.19 -16.84
N THR A 25 -1.05 20.25 -17.66
CA THR A 25 -1.95 19.20 -18.16
C THR A 25 -2.48 18.37 -16.99
N PRO A 26 -3.80 18.19 -16.86
CA PRO A 26 -4.36 17.32 -15.82
C PRO A 26 -3.97 15.87 -16.08
N PRO A 27 -3.85 15.02 -15.03
CA PRO A 27 -3.56 13.61 -15.20
C PRO A 27 -4.72 12.89 -15.90
N PRO A 28 -4.42 11.84 -16.71
CA PRO A 28 -5.45 11.02 -17.34
C PRO A 28 -6.23 10.28 -16.25
N THR A 29 -7.54 10.19 -16.42
CA THR A 29 -8.45 9.47 -15.50
C THR A 29 -8.87 8.12 -16.03
N ASP A 30 -8.53 7.82 -17.26
CA ASP A 30 -8.88 6.65 -18.06
C ASP A 30 -7.69 5.76 -18.42
N GLU A 31 -6.51 6.10 -17.93
CA GLU A 31 -5.26 5.35 -18.11
C GLU A 31 -4.52 5.17 -16.79
N LEU A 32 -3.72 4.10 -16.68
CA LEU A 32 -2.77 3.91 -15.60
C LEU A 32 -1.48 4.69 -15.90
N TYR A 33 -0.97 5.38 -14.88
CA TYR A 33 0.26 6.18 -15.05
C TYR A 33 1.15 6.12 -13.81
N PHE A 34 2.21 5.32 -13.85
CA PHE A 34 3.05 4.97 -12.70
C PHE A 34 2.25 4.43 -11.50
N PRO A 35 1.58 3.28 -11.61
CA PRO A 35 0.85 2.68 -10.50
C PRO A 35 1.82 2.26 -9.39
N VAL A 36 1.64 2.81 -8.18
CA VAL A 36 2.54 2.63 -7.03
C VAL A 36 1.88 1.90 -5.86
N GLY A 37 0.57 1.88 -5.81
CA GLY A 37 -0.19 1.23 -4.76
C GLY A 37 -1.40 0.52 -5.34
N VAL A 38 -1.73 -0.65 -4.77
CA VAL A 38 -2.95 -1.40 -5.08
C VAL A 38 -3.56 -1.92 -3.78
N ALA A 39 -4.89 -1.78 -3.65
CA ALA A 39 -5.64 -2.27 -2.50
C ALA A 39 -6.97 -2.88 -2.97
N LEU A 40 -7.42 -3.94 -2.30
CA LEU A 40 -8.71 -4.57 -2.56
C LEU A 40 -9.79 -3.96 -1.67
N SER A 41 -11.01 -3.85 -2.18
CA SER A 41 -12.19 -3.65 -1.33
C SER A 41 -12.42 -4.89 -0.45
N SER A 42 -13.12 -4.75 0.67
CA SER A 42 -13.46 -5.89 1.53
C SER A 42 -14.35 -6.91 0.83
N SER A 43 -15.25 -6.46 -0.04
CA SER A 43 -16.07 -7.32 -0.90
C SER A 43 -15.26 -8.08 -1.95
N ARG A 44 -14.02 -7.61 -2.25
CA ARG A 44 -13.17 -8.08 -3.36
C ARG A 44 -13.79 -7.88 -4.75
N GLU A 45 -14.71 -6.94 -4.87
CA GLU A 45 -15.29 -6.57 -6.16
C GLU A 45 -14.56 -5.40 -6.82
N HIS A 46 -13.71 -4.68 -6.08
CA HIS A 46 -12.96 -3.54 -6.59
C HIS A 46 -11.48 -3.61 -6.25
N LEU A 47 -10.65 -3.24 -7.23
CA LEU A 47 -9.22 -2.98 -7.08
C LEU A 47 -8.98 -1.48 -7.15
N PHE A 48 -8.52 -0.90 -6.05
CA PHE A 48 -8.11 0.50 -6.00
C PHE A 48 -6.65 0.62 -6.40
N VAL A 49 -6.36 1.55 -7.31
CA VAL A 49 -5.02 1.77 -7.84
C VAL A 49 -4.63 3.24 -7.65
N ALA A 50 -3.51 3.49 -6.98
CA ALA A 50 -2.91 4.81 -6.88
C ALA A 50 -1.82 4.97 -7.94
N SER A 51 -1.98 5.96 -8.82
CA SER A 51 -1.04 6.34 -9.88
C SER A 51 -0.29 7.61 -9.50
N SER A 52 1.06 7.57 -9.57
CA SER A 52 1.96 8.53 -8.91
C SER A 52 2.25 9.80 -9.70
N ASN A 53 2.21 9.78 -11.05
CA ASN A 53 2.76 10.85 -11.89
C ASN A 53 4.24 11.15 -11.56
N PHE A 54 5.07 10.11 -11.51
CA PHE A 54 6.46 10.20 -11.04
C PHE A 54 7.38 11.09 -11.90
N ASP A 55 7.11 11.21 -13.19
CA ASP A 55 7.88 12.05 -14.12
C ASP A 55 7.37 13.50 -14.23
N LEU A 56 6.36 13.86 -13.42
CA LEU A 56 5.75 15.19 -13.37
C LEU A 56 5.20 15.68 -14.73
N GLN A 57 4.77 14.77 -15.58
CA GLN A 57 4.15 15.14 -16.86
C GLN A 57 2.81 15.85 -16.66
N TYR A 58 2.13 15.55 -15.57
CA TYR A 58 0.81 16.07 -15.21
C TYR A 58 0.84 16.88 -13.91
N THR A 59 -0.27 17.54 -13.60
CA THR A 59 -0.40 18.38 -12.40
C THR A 59 -0.68 17.60 -11.11
N GLY A 60 -0.79 16.27 -11.17
CA GLY A 60 -1.10 15.42 -10.01
C GLY A 60 -1.09 13.94 -10.36
N GLY A 61 -1.40 13.12 -9.37
CA GLY A 61 -1.68 11.69 -9.50
C GLY A 61 -3.18 11.41 -9.60
N VAL A 62 -3.52 10.13 -9.66
CA VAL A 62 -4.90 9.65 -9.77
C VAL A 62 -5.10 8.44 -8.86
N VAL A 63 -6.26 8.33 -8.23
CA VAL A 63 -6.75 7.07 -7.67
C VAL A 63 -7.90 6.57 -8.52
N GLN A 64 -7.84 5.31 -8.91
CA GLN A 64 -8.84 4.66 -9.76
C GLN A 64 -9.40 3.43 -9.06
N SER A 65 -10.67 3.15 -9.30
CA SER A 65 -11.36 1.92 -8.91
C SER A 65 -11.61 1.09 -10.15
N LEU A 66 -11.14 -0.16 -10.16
CA LEU A 66 -11.32 -1.13 -11.24
C LEU A 66 -12.28 -2.22 -10.81
N ASP A 67 -13.15 -2.62 -11.73
CA ASP A 67 -14.10 -3.73 -11.56
C ASP A 67 -13.38 -5.08 -11.62
N LEU A 68 -13.25 -5.74 -10.47
CA LEU A 68 -12.63 -7.06 -10.37
C LEU A 68 -13.57 -8.18 -10.86
N GLY A 69 -14.87 -7.99 -10.77
CA GLY A 69 -15.85 -8.93 -11.35
C GLY A 69 -15.65 -9.06 -12.85
N ALA A 70 -15.59 -7.94 -13.57
CA ALA A 70 -15.31 -7.94 -15.02
C ALA A 70 -13.94 -8.57 -15.35
N ILE A 71 -12.90 -8.30 -14.54
CA ILE A 71 -11.57 -8.90 -14.73
C ILE A 71 -11.63 -10.41 -14.54
N ARG A 72 -12.21 -10.90 -13.44
CA ARG A 72 -12.23 -12.32 -13.08
C ARG A 72 -13.15 -13.14 -13.97
N ASP A 73 -14.35 -12.63 -14.23
CA ASP A 73 -15.43 -13.43 -14.82
C ASP A 73 -15.50 -13.30 -16.34
N GLU A 74 -14.92 -12.25 -16.92
CA GLU A 74 -14.91 -12.03 -18.35
C GLU A 74 -13.51 -12.14 -18.96
N LEU A 75 -12.55 -11.33 -18.48
CA LEU A 75 -11.26 -11.19 -19.15
C LEU A 75 -10.30 -12.36 -18.84
N VAL A 76 -10.22 -12.81 -17.58
CA VAL A 76 -9.31 -13.90 -17.21
C VAL A 76 -9.71 -15.24 -17.83
N PRO A 77 -11.00 -15.66 -17.86
CA PRO A 77 -11.39 -16.89 -18.55
C PRO A 77 -11.07 -16.87 -20.05
N GLU A 78 -11.16 -15.70 -20.70
CA GLU A 78 -10.74 -15.56 -22.09
C GLU A 78 -9.20 -15.66 -22.23
N ALA A 79 -8.45 -15.02 -21.33
CA ALA A 79 -7.00 -15.09 -21.29
C ALA A 79 -6.47 -16.52 -21.05
N LEU A 80 -7.18 -17.30 -20.25
CA LEU A 80 -6.85 -18.71 -19.97
C LEU A 80 -7.31 -19.67 -21.08
N GLY A 81 -8.09 -19.19 -22.06
CA GLY A 81 -8.67 -20.03 -23.13
C GLY A 81 -9.85 -20.87 -22.69
N GLU A 82 -10.46 -20.55 -21.55
CA GLU A 82 -11.65 -21.24 -21.01
C GLU A 82 -12.92 -20.84 -21.76
N ARG A 83 -12.90 -19.68 -22.43
CA ARG A 83 -13.98 -19.13 -23.26
C ARG A 83 -13.46 -18.78 -24.66
N GLY A 84 -13.61 -19.72 -25.60
CA GLY A 84 -13.20 -19.49 -26.98
C GLY A 84 -11.69 -19.63 -27.21
N GLU A 85 -11.15 -18.93 -28.22
CA GLU A 85 -9.71 -18.89 -28.45
C GLU A 85 -9.03 -17.94 -27.47
N PRO A 86 -7.88 -18.30 -26.87
CA PRO A 86 -7.15 -17.43 -25.96
C PRO A 86 -6.89 -16.07 -26.59
N CYS A 87 -7.28 -15.01 -25.91
CA CYS A 87 -7.15 -13.61 -26.36
C CYS A 87 -7.98 -13.22 -27.59
N GLY A 88 -9.02 -13.99 -27.94
CA GLY A 88 -9.79 -13.76 -29.17
C GLY A 88 -10.43 -12.36 -29.24
N LYS A 89 -11.04 -11.89 -28.14
CA LYS A 89 -11.62 -10.55 -28.05
C LYS A 89 -10.68 -9.50 -27.45
N LEU A 90 -9.62 -9.92 -26.77
CA LEU A 90 -8.73 -9.05 -26.01
C LEU A 90 -7.57 -8.47 -26.84
N GLY A 91 -7.49 -8.76 -28.12
CA GLY A 91 -6.47 -8.22 -29.01
C GLY A 91 -5.26 -9.13 -29.24
N GLU A 92 -4.17 -8.58 -29.74
CA GLU A 92 -3.02 -9.35 -30.16
C GLU A 92 -2.31 -10.05 -29.01
N ARG A 93 -1.91 -11.30 -29.26
CA ARG A 93 -1.06 -12.07 -28.35
C ARG A 93 0.30 -11.40 -28.21
N SER A 94 0.58 -10.81 -27.07
CA SER A 94 1.92 -10.35 -26.77
C SER A 94 2.75 -11.53 -26.27
N VAL A 95 3.55 -12.12 -27.16
CA VAL A 95 4.56 -13.10 -26.77
C VAL A 95 5.75 -12.32 -26.23
N VAL A 96 5.89 -12.23 -24.91
CA VAL A 96 7.13 -11.73 -24.30
C VAL A 96 8.20 -12.83 -24.42
N ALA A 97 8.77 -12.94 -25.60
CA ALA A 97 9.69 -14.02 -26.00
C ALA A 97 10.96 -14.14 -25.12
N ARG A 98 11.26 -13.15 -24.27
CA ARG A 98 12.47 -13.13 -23.45
C ARG A 98 12.37 -13.88 -22.12
N TYR A 99 11.18 -14.28 -21.66
CA TYR A 99 11.00 -14.73 -20.27
C TYR A 99 10.27 -16.05 -20.11
N ASN A 100 10.06 -16.83 -21.18
CA ASN A 100 9.22 -18.05 -21.14
C ASN A 100 7.86 -17.82 -20.44
N ALA A 101 7.38 -16.58 -20.40
CA ALA A 101 6.08 -16.26 -19.85
C ALA A 101 5.01 -16.87 -20.76
N PRO A 102 3.95 -17.47 -20.20
CA PRO A 102 2.83 -17.92 -21.00
C PRO A 102 2.14 -16.73 -21.69
N LEU A 103 1.31 -17.08 -22.64
CA LEU A 103 0.54 -16.11 -23.44
C LEU A 103 -0.11 -15.06 -22.56
N ARG A 104 0.15 -13.82 -22.86
CA ARG A 104 -0.36 -12.66 -22.18
C ARG A 104 -1.31 -11.91 -23.11
N CYS A 105 -2.52 -11.68 -22.67
CA CYS A 105 -3.47 -10.84 -23.35
C CYS A 105 -3.39 -9.42 -22.82
N GLU A 106 -3.39 -8.45 -23.69
CA GLU A 106 -3.39 -7.03 -23.33
C GLU A 106 -4.68 -6.40 -23.88
N PRO A 107 -5.63 -6.02 -23.01
CA PRO A 107 -6.76 -5.23 -23.47
C PRO A 107 -6.26 -3.88 -24.00
N ALA A 108 -6.79 -3.46 -25.15
CA ALA A 108 -6.31 -2.29 -25.87
C ALA A 108 -6.51 -0.97 -25.09
N ALA A 109 -7.52 -0.90 -24.21
CA ALA A 109 -7.79 0.26 -23.36
C ALA A 109 -8.55 -0.10 -22.11
N LEU A 110 -8.37 0.69 -21.04
CA LEU A 110 -9.11 0.54 -19.77
C LEU A 110 -10.53 1.09 -19.87
N ALA A 111 -10.76 2.02 -20.78
CA ALA A 111 -12.06 2.65 -20.99
C ALA A 111 -12.38 2.77 -22.47
N GLY A 112 -13.56 2.33 -22.88
CA GLY A 112 -14.16 2.69 -24.16
C GLY A 112 -13.69 1.96 -25.41
N ASP A 113 -12.93 0.85 -25.30
CA ASP A 113 -12.72 -0.03 -26.43
C ASP A 113 -13.96 -0.94 -26.60
N GLU A 114 -14.54 -0.98 -27.80
CA GLU A 114 -15.69 -1.86 -28.11
C GLU A 114 -15.37 -3.36 -27.91
N ARG A 115 -14.10 -3.73 -27.77
CA ARG A 115 -13.60 -5.10 -27.61
C ARG A 115 -13.38 -5.52 -26.16
N ALA A 116 -13.36 -4.57 -25.22
CA ALA A 116 -13.17 -4.84 -23.80
C ALA A 116 -14.18 -4.02 -22.96
N PRO A 117 -14.72 -4.57 -21.85
CA PRO A 117 -15.55 -3.81 -20.95
C PRO A 117 -14.77 -2.65 -20.33
N SER A 118 -15.46 -1.56 -19.98
CA SER A 118 -14.84 -0.51 -19.19
C SER A 118 -14.52 -1.05 -17.80
N LEU A 119 -13.25 -1.06 -17.44
CA LEU A 119 -12.80 -1.58 -16.15
C LEU A 119 -12.76 -0.50 -15.06
N ILE A 120 -12.71 0.77 -15.44
CA ILE A 120 -12.68 1.88 -14.49
C ILE A 120 -14.10 2.25 -14.09
N THR A 121 -14.47 2.00 -12.85
CA THR A 121 -15.78 2.36 -12.27
C THR A 121 -15.76 3.78 -11.71
N SER A 122 -14.62 4.23 -11.19
CA SER A 122 -14.47 5.57 -10.63
C SER A 122 -13.02 6.04 -10.71
N SER A 123 -12.82 7.35 -10.81
CA SER A 123 -11.49 7.96 -10.87
C SER A 123 -11.51 9.36 -10.27
N VAL A 124 -10.50 9.69 -9.46
CA VAL A 124 -10.33 11.00 -8.83
C VAL A 124 -8.88 11.45 -8.87
N LYS A 125 -8.66 12.76 -8.97
CA LYS A 125 -7.32 13.37 -9.03
C LYS A 125 -6.83 13.76 -7.65
N ILE A 126 -5.59 13.39 -7.35
CA ILE A 126 -4.89 13.68 -6.09
C ILE A 126 -3.61 14.47 -6.35
N GLY A 127 -2.81 14.75 -5.31
CA GLY A 127 -1.48 15.32 -5.43
C GLY A 127 -0.50 14.43 -6.22
N ALA A 128 0.62 15.00 -6.66
CA ALA A 128 1.69 14.26 -7.35
C ALA A 128 2.54 13.42 -6.38
N PHE A 129 3.15 12.37 -6.89
CA PHE A 129 4.01 11.46 -6.12
C PHE A 129 3.27 10.72 -4.99
N ALA A 130 2.10 10.17 -5.27
CA ALA A 130 1.55 9.12 -4.42
C ALA A 130 2.59 7.98 -4.27
N THR A 131 2.67 7.36 -3.09
CA THR A 131 3.68 6.35 -2.79
C THR A 131 3.09 4.98 -2.46
N ASP A 132 1.88 4.96 -1.95
CA ASP A 132 1.15 3.74 -1.59
C ASP A 132 -0.36 4.00 -1.52
N VAL A 133 -1.15 2.95 -1.29
CA VAL A 133 -2.57 3.04 -0.95
C VAL A 133 -2.95 1.88 -0.05
N ILE A 134 -3.73 2.16 0.98
CA ILE A 134 -4.41 1.13 1.78
C ILE A 134 -5.90 1.41 1.82
N PHE A 135 -6.69 0.34 1.94
CA PHE A 135 -8.13 0.40 2.17
C PHE A 135 -8.43 -0.15 3.57
N ARG A 136 -9.36 0.51 4.27
CA ARG A 136 -9.93 0.00 5.51
C ARG A 136 -11.46 0.06 5.43
N GLU A 137 -12.08 -1.04 5.80
CA GLU A 137 -13.53 -1.14 5.93
C GLU A 137 -14.03 -0.29 7.10
N ARG A 138 -15.19 0.31 6.93
CA ARG A 138 -15.83 1.06 8.02
C ARG A 138 -16.35 0.08 9.08
N PRO A 139 -15.96 0.23 10.35
CA PRO A 139 -16.52 -0.58 11.42
C PRO A 139 -18.05 -0.40 11.52
N THR A 140 -18.77 -1.47 11.78
CA THR A 140 -20.25 -1.48 11.87
C THR A 140 -20.78 -0.64 13.01
N ASP A 141 -19.97 -0.42 14.04
CA ASP A 141 -20.26 0.41 15.22
C ASP A 141 -19.83 1.88 15.06
N ALA A 142 -19.12 2.21 13.99
CA ALA A 142 -18.82 3.58 13.63
C ALA A 142 -20.09 4.28 13.20
N GLY A 143 -20.83 4.84 14.14
CA GLY A 143 -22.17 5.42 13.99
C GLY A 143 -22.41 6.16 12.68
N SER A 144 -23.66 6.43 12.33
CA SER A 144 -24.10 7.10 11.09
C SER A 144 -23.63 8.56 10.96
N GLY A 145 -22.46 8.89 11.45
CA GLY A 145 -21.85 10.23 11.51
C GLY A 145 -21.40 10.78 10.16
N GLY A 146 -22.23 10.72 9.12
CA GLY A 146 -22.07 11.51 7.90
C GLY A 146 -21.08 10.98 6.86
N GLY A 147 -20.22 10.00 7.17
CA GLY A 147 -19.31 9.41 6.17
C GLY A 147 -20.06 8.60 5.12
N ARG A 148 -19.73 8.83 3.86
CA ARG A 148 -20.34 8.16 2.71
C ARG A 148 -19.43 7.02 2.27
N GLY A 149 -19.86 5.77 2.45
CA GLY A 149 -19.12 4.64 1.90
C GLY A 149 -18.90 3.49 2.88
N ASP A 150 -18.56 2.34 2.32
CA ASP A 150 -18.32 1.09 3.04
C ASP A 150 -16.91 1.02 3.60
N GLY A 151 -16.03 1.92 3.16
CA GLY A 151 -14.66 2.01 3.62
C GLY A 151 -13.95 3.29 3.19
N ARG A 152 -12.68 3.38 3.56
CA ARG A 152 -11.82 4.53 3.29
C ARG A 152 -10.47 4.13 2.77
N LEU A 153 -10.02 4.83 1.75
CA LEU A 153 -8.67 4.77 1.21
C LEU A 153 -7.81 5.85 1.86
N PHE A 154 -6.56 5.51 2.13
CA PHE A 154 -5.53 6.42 2.60
C PHE A 154 -4.34 6.37 1.64
N VAL A 155 -3.90 7.52 1.16
CA VAL A 155 -2.86 7.65 0.14
C VAL A 155 -1.83 8.68 0.57
N PRO A 156 -0.61 8.28 0.95
CA PRO A 156 0.45 9.24 1.23
C PRO A 156 0.94 9.88 -0.08
N VAL A 157 1.05 11.21 -0.08
CA VAL A 157 1.44 12.01 -1.24
C VAL A 157 2.68 12.83 -0.91
N ARG A 158 3.78 12.59 -1.62
CA ARG A 158 5.08 13.24 -1.38
C ARG A 158 5.15 14.66 -1.91
N GLY A 159 4.43 14.97 -2.98
CA GLY A 159 4.53 16.25 -3.67
C GLY A 159 4.09 17.45 -2.84
N ASP A 160 3.15 17.24 -1.93
CA ASP A 160 2.66 18.25 -0.99
C ASP A 160 2.79 17.85 0.49
N ALA A 161 3.45 16.72 0.76
CA ALA A 161 3.64 16.17 2.10
C ALA A 161 2.32 16.03 2.88
N THR A 162 1.34 15.34 2.28
CA THR A 162 0.01 15.14 2.85
C THR A 162 -0.40 13.68 2.83
N LEU A 163 -1.43 13.37 3.62
CA LEU A 163 -2.21 12.14 3.54
C LEU A 163 -3.56 12.46 2.87
N HIS A 164 -3.74 12.01 1.63
CA HIS A 164 -5.05 12.05 1.00
C HIS A 164 -5.93 10.91 1.50
N TRP A 165 -7.20 11.18 1.67
CA TRP A 165 -8.17 10.17 2.04
C TRP A 165 -9.42 10.26 1.17
N LEU A 166 -10.05 9.12 0.91
CA LEU A 166 -11.20 8.99 0.03
C LEU A 166 -12.16 7.97 0.62
N ASP A 167 -13.43 8.28 0.64
CA ASP A 167 -14.46 7.27 0.94
C ASP A 167 -14.75 6.45 -0.32
N ALA A 168 -14.97 5.16 -0.16
CA ALA A 168 -15.38 4.25 -1.24
C ALA A 168 -16.65 3.51 -0.83
N ASP A 169 -17.63 3.46 -1.72
CA ASP A 169 -18.87 2.69 -1.52
C ASP A 169 -18.77 1.25 -2.06
N GLY A 170 -19.84 0.46 -1.86
CA GLY A 170 -19.91 -0.93 -2.29
C GLY A 170 -19.86 -1.11 -3.81
N GLU A 171 -20.13 -0.07 -4.57
CA GLU A 171 -20.04 -0.04 -6.06
C GLU A 171 -18.65 0.43 -6.53
N GLY A 172 -17.72 0.68 -5.61
CA GLY A 172 -16.37 1.14 -5.92
C GLY A 172 -16.29 2.62 -6.31
N LYS A 173 -17.35 3.38 -6.08
CA LYS A 173 -17.35 4.82 -6.34
C LYS A 173 -16.50 5.54 -5.29
N LEU A 174 -15.57 6.35 -5.78
CA LEU A 174 -14.67 7.16 -4.95
C LEU A 174 -15.28 8.53 -4.69
N GLU A 175 -15.27 8.97 -3.43
CA GLU A 175 -15.76 10.26 -2.99
C GLU A 175 -14.69 10.98 -2.18
N CYS A 176 -14.31 12.18 -2.62
CA CYS A 176 -13.34 13.05 -1.93
C CYS A 176 -13.72 14.54 -2.09
N GLY A 177 -15.01 14.84 -2.19
CA GLY A 177 -15.48 16.20 -2.42
C GLY A 177 -14.97 16.80 -3.74
N GLN A 178 -14.80 15.94 -4.75
CA GLN A 178 -14.24 16.30 -6.05
C GLN A 178 -15.09 17.35 -6.77
N ASP A 179 -14.42 18.25 -7.47
CA ASP A 179 -15.08 19.27 -8.28
C ASP A 179 -15.78 18.66 -9.51
N ALA A 180 -16.88 19.26 -9.94
CA ALA A 180 -17.67 18.80 -11.08
C ALA A 180 -16.93 18.91 -12.43
N ASN A 181 -15.88 19.74 -12.50
CA ASN A 181 -15.24 20.13 -13.76
C ASN A 181 -13.88 19.47 -13.97
N GLY A 182 -13.32 18.80 -12.98
CA GLY A 182 -11.97 18.26 -13.09
C GLY A 182 -11.72 16.97 -12.32
N GLY A 183 -12.63 16.56 -11.46
CA GLY A 183 -12.47 15.35 -10.64
C GLY A 183 -11.32 15.44 -9.61
N ARG A 184 -10.88 16.66 -9.25
CA ARG A 184 -9.85 16.86 -8.25
C ARG A 184 -10.46 16.82 -6.86
N CYS A 185 -9.85 16.04 -5.97
CA CYS A 185 -10.24 16.01 -4.56
C CYS A 185 -10.12 17.38 -3.93
N SER A 186 -11.08 17.74 -3.09
CA SER A 186 -11.04 19.00 -2.36
C SER A 186 -9.96 18.98 -1.28
N ASP A 187 -9.45 20.15 -0.90
CA ASP A 187 -8.40 20.28 0.11
C ASP A 187 -8.80 19.72 1.48
N ARG A 188 -10.10 19.62 1.77
CA ARG A 188 -10.63 18.98 2.97
C ARG A 188 -10.28 17.47 3.07
N TYR A 189 -10.03 16.81 1.94
CA TYR A 189 -9.70 15.38 1.86
C TYR A 189 -8.20 15.13 1.83
N ARG A 190 -7.42 16.05 2.35
CA ARG A 190 -6.00 15.86 2.61
C ARG A 190 -5.66 16.42 3.99
N ALA A 191 -4.81 15.69 4.70
CA ALA A 191 -4.41 15.98 6.06
C ALA A 191 -2.87 16.09 6.16
N GLY A 192 -2.38 16.99 7.05
CA GLY A 192 -0.96 17.08 7.38
C GLY A 192 -0.28 18.38 6.96
N ASP A 193 -0.85 19.19 6.07
CA ASP A 193 -0.24 20.44 5.59
C ASP A 193 -0.72 21.71 6.33
N ASP A 194 -1.89 21.68 6.91
CA ASP A 194 -2.48 22.82 7.63
C ASP A 194 -2.85 22.49 9.08
N PRO A 195 -1.97 22.80 10.05
CA PRO A 195 -2.21 22.49 11.46
C PRO A 195 -3.39 23.29 12.05
N ASP A 196 -3.75 24.45 11.51
CA ASP A 196 -4.83 25.29 12.03
C ASP A 196 -6.21 24.69 11.72
N ILE A 197 -6.30 23.92 10.63
CA ILE A 197 -7.54 23.28 10.21
C ILE A 197 -7.68 21.88 10.81
N GLU A 198 -6.59 21.11 10.90
CA GLU A 198 -6.66 19.67 11.06
C GLU A 198 -6.34 19.17 12.45
N ASN A 199 -5.48 19.84 13.18
CA ASN A 199 -5.03 19.29 14.44
C ASN A 199 -4.92 20.35 15.54
N THR A 200 -5.14 19.90 16.77
CA THR A 200 -5.08 20.76 17.95
C THR A 200 -3.64 20.93 18.50
N ARG A 201 -2.62 20.39 17.82
CA ARG A 201 -1.24 20.33 18.32
C ARG A 201 -0.26 21.18 17.52
N ASP A 202 -0.71 21.86 16.48
CA ASP A 202 0.14 22.66 15.58
C ASP A 202 1.32 21.84 15.01
N VAL A 203 1.03 20.60 14.58
CA VAL A 203 2.02 19.66 14.02
C VAL A 203 1.83 19.55 12.52
N ARG A 204 2.92 19.69 11.78
CA ARG A 204 2.94 19.45 10.32
C ARG A 204 3.53 18.09 10.01
N MET A 205 3.01 17.46 8.98
CA MET A 205 3.54 16.22 8.43
C MET A 205 4.97 16.46 7.91
N PRO A 206 5.95 15.64 8.31
CA PRO A 206 7.30 15.73 7.75
C PRO A 206 7.30 15.46 6.24
N PRO A 207 8.31 15.95 5.50
CA PRO A 207 8.42 15.71 4.08
C PRO A 207 8.58 14.23 3.72
N GLU A 208 8.33 13.93 2.45
CA GLU A 208 8.50 12.61 1.86
C GLU A 208 7.81 11.45 2.58
N PRO A 209 6.47 11.52 2.79
CA PRO A 209 5.70 10.37 3.25
C PRO A 209 5.88 9.21 2.27
N PHE A 210 6.02 7.98 2.79
CA PHE A 210 6.42 6.86 1.94
C PHE A 210 5.55 5.62 2.09
N SER A 211 5.62 4.94 3.22
CA SER A 211 4.83 3.74 3.48
C SER A 211 3.74 4.02 4.49
N ILE A 212 2.66 3.28 4.40
CA ILE A 212 1.46 3.47 5.22
C ILE A 212 0.89 2.14 5.66
N ASP A 213 0.45 2.07 6.89
CA ASP A 213 -0.46 1.03 7.37
C ASP A 213 -1.36 1.56 8.49
N ALA A 214 -2.42 0.82 8.80
CA ALA A 214 -3.40 1.23 9.80
C ALA A 214 -3.86 0.04 10.64
N THR A 215 -4.37 0.33 11.83
CA THR A 215 -5.06 -0.67 12.64
C THR A 215 -6.22 -1.32 11.87
N PRO A 216 -6.65 -2.54 12.23
CA PRO A 216 -7.73 -3.23 11.53
C PRO A 216 -9.03 -2.43 11.44
N ASN A 217 -9.38 -1.68 12.50
CA ASN A 217 -10.56 -0.80 12.52
C ASN A 217 -10.32 0.56 11.83
N GLY A 218 -9.14 0.78 11.25
CA GLY A 218 -8.79 2.01 10.56
C GLY A 218 -8.69 3.25 11.43
N GLU A 219 -8.62 3.12 12.76
CA GLU A 219 -8.55 4.27 13.67
C GLU A 219 -7.19 4.93 13.70
N ALA A 220 -6.13 4.17 13.89
CA ALA A 220 -4.76 4.70 13.86
C ALA A 220 -4.12 4.39 12.50
N VAL A 221 -3.69 5.41 11.81
CA VAL A 221 -2.98 5.35 10.53
C VAL A 221 -1.58 5.87 10.73
N VAL A 222 -0.57 5.07 10.39
CA VAL A 222 0.84 5.43 10.55
C VAL A 222 1.51 5.55 9.20
N VAL A 223 2.20 6.68 8.97
CA VAL A 223 2.92 6.99 7.74
C VAL A 223 4.40 7.20 8.07
N THR A 224 5.30 6.50 7.35
CA THR A 224 6.75 6.68 7.48
C THR A 224 7.27 7.78 6.57
N HIS A 225 8.43 8.36 6.91
CA HIS A 225 9.07 9.43 6.14
C HIS A 225 10.45 9.01 5.66
N GLN A 226 10.67 9.11 4.34
CA GLN A 226 11.87 8.56 3.70
C GLN A 226 13.14 9.35 4.01
N THR A 227 13.07 10.65 4.22
CA THR A 227 14.24 11.51 4.44
C THR A 227 14.49 11.83 5.90
N GLU A 228 13.46 11.91 6.68
CA GLU A 228 13.54 12.18 8.12
C GLU A 228 13.38 10.89 8.92
N GLY A 229 14.00 10.83 10.10
CA GLY A 229 13.79 9.77 11.08
C GLY A 229 12.46 10.00 11.81
N ALA A 230 11.35 9.88 11.12
CA ALA A 230 10.03 10.20 11.65
C ALA A 230 8.93 9.24 11.17
N ALA A 231 7.87 9.14 11.96
CA ALA A 231 6.62 8.49 11.62
C ALA A 231 5.44 9.35 12.09
N SER A 232 4.50 9.64 11.21
CA SER A 232 3.30 10.42 11.49
C SER A 232 2.15 9.51 11.90
N LEU A 233 1.43 9.88 12.95
CA LEU A 233 0.18 9.26 13.39
C LEU A 233 -0.99 10.14 12.99
N PHE A 234 -1.88 9.57 12.19
CA PHE A 234 -3.21 10.12 11.96
C PHE A 234 -4.24 9.30 12.74
N VAL A 235 -5.16 9.99 13.38
CA VAL A 235 -6.33 9.36 13.99
C VAL A 235 -7.52 9.60 13.08
N ASN A 236 -8.04 8.50 12.55
CA ASN A 236 -9.18 8.54 11.66
C ASN A 236 -10.49 8.44 12.44
N GLU A 237 -11.23 9.51 12.42
CA GLU A 237 -12.63 9.49 12.78
C GLU A 237 -13.43 9.09 11.54
N TRP A 238 -14.30 8.08 11.66
CA TRP A 238 -15.17 7.65 10.58
C TRP A 238 -16.33 8.64 10.34
N SER A 239 -16.04 9.92 10.44
CA SER A 239 -16.93 11.06 10.19
C SER A 239 -16.49 11.78 8.92
N ASP A 240 -17.22 12.83 8.54
CA ASP A 240 -16.81 13.72 7.44
C ASP A 240 -15.57 14.56 7.78
N ARG A 241 -15.10 14.56 9.01
CA ARG A 241 -13.85 15.23 9.37
C ARG A 241 -12.63 14.50 8.83
N GLY A 242 -12.75 13.17 8.70
CA GLY A 242 -11.67 12.32 8.23
C GLY A 242 -10.52 12.16 9.22
N PRO A 243 -9.36 11.72 8.74
CA PRO A 243 -8.17 11.58 9.56
C PRO A 243 -7.55 12.91 9.94
N HIS A 244 -7.01 13.01 11.15
CA HIS A 244 -6.30 14.16 11.66
C HIS A 244 -4.87 13.79 12.03
N LEU A 245 -3.90 14.63 11.69
CA LEU A 245 -2.52 14.47 12.13
C LEU A 245 -2.40 14.81 13.63
N GLU A 246 -2.19 13.80 14.47
CA GLU A 246 -2.17 13.95 15.92
C GLU A 246 -0.78 13.95 16.53
N PHE A 247 0.16 13.22 15.91
CA PHE A 247 1.48 13.07 16.48
C PHE A 247 2.53 12.76 15.41
N VAL A 248 3.77 13.18 15.65
CA VAL A 248 4.93 12.79 14.85
C VAL A 248 5.98 12.23 15.80
N ALA A 249 6.19 10.91 15.74
CA ALA A 249 7.33 10.27 16.36
C ALA A 249 8.60 10.72 15.66
N ARG A 250 9.60 11.22 16.41
CA ARG A 250 10.88 11.71 15.90
C ARG A 250 12.02 10.91 16.51
N ASP A 251 13.24 11.21 16.12
CA ASP A 251 14.45 10.53 16.60
C ASP A 251 14.51 9.03 16.25
N LEU A 252 13.75 8.63 15.23
CA LEU A 252 13.87 7.32 14.61
C LEU A 252 15.08 7.29 13.65
N PRO A 253 15.60 6.11 13.29
CA PRO A 253 16.58 6.02 12.22
C PRO A 253 16.07 6.66 10.93
N THR A 254 16.97 7.29 10.18
CA THR A 254 16.63 7.89 8.89
C THR A 254 16.18 6.84 7.88
N ARG A 255 15.45 7.30 6.86
CA ARG A 255 14.94 6.47 5.77
C ARG A 255 14.04 5.33 6.22
N ALA A 256 13.04 5.65 7.05
CA ALA A 256 11.94 4.74 7.33
C ALA A 256 11.15 4.46 6.05
N VAL A 257 11.07 3.19 5.63
CA VAL A 257 10.56 2.81 4.29
C VAL A 257 9.46 1.76 4.31
N ALA A 258 9.22 1.10 5.42
CA ALA A 258 8.06 0.24 5.56
C ALA A 258 7.48 0.35 6.97
N VAL A 259 6.18 0.21 7.04
CA VAL A 259 5.42 0.05 8.26
C VAL A 259 4.41 -1.09 8.07
N SER A 260 4.20 -1.87 9.12
CA SER A 260 3.16 -2.89 9.16
C SER A 260 2.53 -2.91 10.55
N ALA A 261 1.21 -2.82 10.59
CA ALA A 261 0.45 -2.98 11.83
C ALA A 261 0.54 -4.44 12.30
N LEU A 262 0.74 -4.61 13.60
CA LEU A 262 0.65 -5.93 14.22
C LEU A 262 -0.82 -6.37 14.25
N PRO A 263 -1.11 -7.63 13.89
CA PRO A 263 -2.46 -8.16 13.99
C PRO A 263 -2.95 -8.14 15.44
N VAL A 264 -4.13 -7.61 15.66
CA VAL A 264 -4.78 -7.58 16.97
C VAL A 264 -5.28 -8.99 17.28
N PRO A 265 -4.88 -9.60 18.41
CA PRO A 265 -5.43 -10.89 18.81
C PRO A 265 -6.96 -10.79 19.04
N LYS A 266 -7.73 -11.80 18.67
CA LYS A 266 -9.18 -11.80 18.86
C LYS A 266 -9.60 -11.52 20.31
N ALA A 267 -8.83 -12.01 21.28
CA ALA A 267 -9.04 -11.73 22.70
C ALA A 267 -8.87 -10.24 23.07
N ALA A 268 -8.13 -9.47 22.26
CA ALA A 268 -7.86 -8.05 22.52
C ALA A 268 -8.78 -7.09 21.73
N GLU A 269 -9.53 -7.58 20.74
CA GLU A 269 -10.43 -6.74 19.92
C GLU A 269 -11.42 -5.92 20.77
N PRO A 270 -12.14 -6.49 21.76
CA PRO A 270 -13.03 -5.70 22.61
C PRO A 270 -12.30 -4.62 23.40
N LEU A 271 -11.08 -4.92 23.86
CA LEU A 271 -10.28 -4.02 24.67
C LEU A 271 -9.68 -2.86 23.86
N MET A 272 -9.46 -3.07 22.56
CA MET A 272 -9.03 -2.02 21.65
C MET A 272 -10.09 -0.91 21.54
N GLY A 273 -11.37 -1.27 21.42
CA GLY A 273 -12.48 -0.32 21.42
C GLY A 273 -12.55 0.53 22.70
N GLU A 274 -12.21 -0.05 23.84
CA GLU A 274 -12.18 0.61 25.16
C GLU A 274 -10.88 1.40 25.41
N GLY A 275 -9.87 1.29 24.52
CA GLY A 275 -8.53 1.88 24.71
C GLY A 275 -7.69 1.18 25.77
N LEU A 276 -8.04 -0.07 26.11
CA LEU A 276 -7.30 -0.90 27.07
C LEU A 276 -6.24 -1.78 26.38
N TYR A 277 -6.28 -1.88 25.06
CA TYR A 277 -5.25 -2.52 24.25
C TYR A 277 -4.61 -1.50 23.32
N ALA A 278 -3.29 -1.45 23.31
CA ALA A 278 -2.48 -0.56 22.48
C ALA A 278 -1.94 -1.31 21.24
N PRO A 279 -2.50 -1.09 20.04
CA PRO A 279 -2.01 -1.73 18.83
C PRO A 279 -0.57 -1.33 18.50
N GLY A 280 0.21 -2.28 17.99
CA GLY A 280 1.61 -2.07 17.62
C GLY A 280 1.79 -1.88 16.12
N PHE A 281 2.85 -1.16 15.76
CA PHE A 281 3.34 -0.98 14.40
C PHE A 281 4.83 -1.30 14.36
N LEU A 282 5.24 -2.15 13.44
CA LEU A 282 6.65 -2.42 13.17
C LEU A 282 7.12 -1.53 12.01
N LEU A 283 8.35 -1.00 12.12
CA LEU A 283 8.97 -0.16 11.10
C LEU A 283 10.34 -0.70 10.71
N THR A 284 10.69 -0.58 9.43
CA THR A 284 12.05 -0.87 8.91
C THR A 284 12.70 0.36 8.30
N PHE A 285 14.02 0.35 8.22
CA PHE A 285 14.86 1.47 7.80
C PHE A 285 15.89 1.02 6.78
N ARG A 286 16.23 1.90 5.83
CA ARG A 286 17.25 1.57 4.81
C ARG A 286 18.67 1.62 5.34
N ASP A 287 18.91 2.48 6.32
CA ASP A 287 20.26 2.76 6.82
C ASP A 287 20.53 2.13 8.20
N SER A 288 19.56 1.37 8.72
CA SER A 288 19.67 0.68 10.01
C SER A 288 19.24 -0.77 9.89
N ALA A 289 20.03 -1.66 10.51
CA ALA A 289 19.75 -3.09 10.58
C ALA A 289 18.79 -3.41 11.74
N GLU A 290 17.72 -2.64 11.86
CA GLU A 290 16.76 -2.82 12.94
C GLU A 290 15.31 -2.75 12.49
N VAL A 291 14.43 -3.36 13.27
CA VAL A 291 12.99 -3.17 13.23
C VAL A 291 12.57 -2.53 14.55
N ARG A 292 11.86 -1.43 14.49
CA ARG A 292 11.31 -0.73 15.66
C ARG A 292 9.85 -1.05 15.88
N LEU A 293 9.45 -1.08 17.14
CA LEU A 293 8.06 -1.24 17.57
C LEU A 293 7.55 0.09 18.12
N LEU A 294 6.56 0.67 17.44
CA LEU A 294 5.78 1.79 17.96
C LEU A 294 4.41 1.28 18.42
N ARG A 295 3.92 1.78 19.57
CA ARG A 295 2.57 1.48 20.05
C ARG A 295 1.69 2.72 20.03
N TYR A 296 0.48 2.52 19.57
CA TYR A 296 -0.55 3.55 19.55
C TYR A 296 -1.33 3.58 20.85
N TYR A 297 -1.39 4.73 21.48
CA TYR A 297 -2.18 4.98 22.69
C TYR A 297 -3.18 6.10 22.45
N ARG A 298 -4.43 5.90 22.86
CA ARG A 298 -5.48 6.92 22.84
C ARG A 298 -5.39 7.94 23.97
N ASP A 299 -4.51 7.73 24.93
CA ASP A 299 -4.37 8.52 26.17
C ASP A 299 -5.69 8.77 26.93
N ARG A 300 -6.44 7.71 27.18
CA ARG A 300 -7.61 7.76 28.07
C ARG A 300 -7.22 7.74 29.56
N SER A 301 -5.99 7.38 29.88
CA SER A 301 -5.53 7.18 31.26
C SER A 301 -5.40 8.48 32.06
N LEU A 302 -5.35 9.61 31.39
CA LEU A 302 -5.22 10.91 32.07
C LEU A 302 -6.54 11.51 32.53
N GLY A 303 -7.67 10.83 32.38
CA GLY A 303 -9.00 10.97 33.01
C GLY A 303 -9.42 12.31 33.61
N GLN A 304 -8.69 13.38 33.37
CA GLN A 304 -9.02 14.72 33.79
C GLN A 304 -9.93 15.34 32.74
N PRO A 305 -11.16 15.76 33.09
CA PRO A 305 -12.10 16.38 32.14
C PRO A 305 -11.53 17.62 31.42
N SER A 306 -10.47 18.20 31.98
CA SER A 306 -9.78 19.39 31.45
C SER A 306 -8.65 19.08 30.45
N ASN A 307 -8.29 17.79 30.26
CA ASN A 307 -7.21 17.39 29.37
C ASN A 307 -7.80 16.46 28.29
N PRO A 308 -8.07 16.96 27.07
CA PRO A 308 -8.58 16.08 26.02
C PRO A 308 -7.60 14.95 25.76
N ALA A 309 -8.13 13.76 25.51
CA ALA A 309 -7.34 12.61 25.12
C ALA A 309 -6.37 13.03 24.01
N ARG A 310 -5.09 12.69 24.16
CA ARG A 310 -4.06 13.04 23.18
C ARG A 310 -3.42 11.77 22.65
N PRO A 311 -3.85 11.33 21.47
CA PRO A 311 -3.25 10.16 20.83
C PRO A 311 -1.76 10.35 20.58
N PHE A 312 -0.96 9.29 20.78
CA PHE A 312 0.48 9.32 20.53
C PHE A 312 1.02 7.94 20.16
N LEU A 313 2.22 7.92 19.59
CA LEU A 313 3.02 6.72 19.38
C LEU A 313 4.15 6.67 20.42
N ASP A 314 4.26 5.54 21.11
CA ASP A 314 5.36 5.25 22.03
C ASP A 314 6.37 4.32 21.38
N ASP A 315 7.66 4.70 21.41
CA ASP A 315 8.74 3.89 20.86
C ASP A 315 9.22 2.89 21.93
N LEU A 316 8.87 1.63 21.74
CA LEU A 316 9.23 0.55 22.66
C LEU A 316 10.61 -0.06 22.38
N GLY A 317 11.37 0.54 21.47
CA GLY A 317 12.72 0.12 21.13
C GLY A 317 12.80 -0.70 19.85
N SER A 318 13.93 -1.37 19.66
CA SER A 318 14.24 -2.06 18.42
C SER A 318 14.76 -3.47 18.61
N SER A 319 14.57 -4.28 17.56
CA SER A 319 15.22 -5.58 17.39
C SER A 319 16.19 -5.53 16.24
N THR A 320 17.41 -6.02 16.47
CA THR A 320 18.43 -6.09 15.44
C THR A 320 18.12 -7.22 14.46
N ILE A 321 18.12 -6.89 13.16
CA ILE A 321 17.90 -7.86 12.09
C ILE A 321 19.11 -8.80 11.93
N SER A 322 20.31 -8.29 12.15
CA SER A 322 21.56 -9.05 12.08
C SER A 322 22.68 -8.37 12.84
N THR A 323 23.57 -9.19 13.39
CA THR A 323 24.79 -8.76 14.08
C THR A 323 25.96 -8.39 13.16
N ASN A 324 25.84 -8.63 11.85
CA ASN A 324 26.89 -8.28 10.90
C ASN A 324 26.86 -6.79 10.57
N SER A 325 27.99 -6.13 10.64
CA SER A 325 28.18 -4.70 10.35
C SER A 325 28.14 -4.33 8.85
N LEU A 326 27.79 -5.25 7.97
CA LEU A 326 27.61 -4.98 6.54
C LEU A 326 26.33 -4.18 6.35
N GLY A 327 26.40 -3.12 5.57
CA GLY A 327 25.28 -2.20 5.34
C GLY A 327 23.99 -2.92 4.95
N TYR A 328 22.94 -2.65 5.69
CA TYR A 328 21.60 -3.14 5.40
C TYR A 328 20.83 -2.13 4.59
N ASP A 329 20.00 -2.61 3.69
CA ASP A 329 19.04 -1.83 2.92
C ASP A 329 17.67 -2.55 2.99
N SER A 330 17.05 -2.49 4.17
CA SER A 330 15.72 -3.07 4.41
C SER A 330 14.67 -2.27 3.65
N ARG A 331 13.69 -2.95 3.04
CA ARG A 331 12.72 -2.33 2.13
C ARG A 331 11.28 -2.63 2.47
N GLY A 332 10.91 -3.87 2.56
CA GLY A 332 9.55 -4.31 2.79
C GLY A 332 9.42 -5.00 4.14
N LEU A 333 8.23 -4.91 4.71
CA LEU A 333 7.86 -5.51 5.98
C LEU A 333 6.46 -6.09 5.85
N ALA A 334 6.26 -7.31 6.32
CA ALA A 334 4.94 -7.92 6.46
C ALA A 334 4.87 -8.77 7.73
N VAL A 335 3.68 -8.85 8.29
CA VAL A 335 3.38 -9.65 9.47
C VAL A 335 2.32 -10.68 9.15
N ALA A 336 2.53 -11.93 9.57
CA ALA A 336 1.60 -13.03 9.37
C ALA A 336 1.15 -13.60 10.71
N ASP A 337 -0.16 -13.66 10.89
CA ASP A 337 -0.82 -14.23 12.06
C ASP A 337 -1.51 -15.58 11.77
N THR A 338 -1.16 -16.23 10.67
CA THR A 338 -1.82 -17.43 10.17
C THR A 338 -1.92 -18.54 11.22
N GLU A 339 -0.84 -18.79 11.97
CA GLU A 339 -0.83 -19.81 13.03
C GLU A 339 -1.74 -19.40 14.19
N ARG A 340 -1.75 -18.11 14.55
CA ARG A 340 -2.61 -17.57 15.62
C ARG A 340 -4.08 -17.67 15.22
N ARG A 341 -4.46 -17.21 14.02
CA ARG A 341 -5.83 -17.34 13.51
C ARG A 341 -6.31 -18.79 13.46
N ALA A 342 -5.45 -19.71 13.06
CA ALA A 342 -5.76 -21.14 13.06
C ALA A 342 -5.95 -21.71 14.49
N CYS A 343 -5.28 -21.17 15.50
CA CYS A 343 -5.53 -21.46 16.91
C CYS A 343 -6.87 -20.89 17.35
N GLU A 344 -7.09 -19.60 17.15
CA GLU A 344 -8.31 -18.86 17.53
C GLU A 344 -9.59 -19.44 16.92
N ALA A 345 -9.50 -19.93 15.67
CA ALA A 345 -10.62 -20.59 15.00
C ALA A 345 -11.10 -21.87 15.69
N LYS A 346 -10.26 -22.50 16.52
CA LYS A 346 -10.62 -23.70 17.28
C LYS A 346 -11.28 -23.36 18.64
N CYS A 347 -11.13 -22.12 19.08
CA CYS A 347 -11.60 -21.67 20.39
C CYS A 347 -13.09 -21.36 20.42
N SER A 348 -13.75 -21.23 19.28
CA SER A 348 -15.09 -20.64 19.20
C SER A 348 -15.13 -19.27 19.88
N GLU A 349 -15.86 -19.12 20.99
CA GLU A 349 -15.92 -17.88 21.78
C GLU A 349 -15.36 -18.05 23.19
N ASP A 350 -14.63 -19.15 23.44
CA ASP A 350 -14.02 -19.38 24.75
C ASP A 350 -12.86 -18.38 25.00
N ALA A 351 -13.10 -17.42 25.87
CA ALA A 351 -12.15 -16.35 26.21
C ALA A 351 -10.82 -16.88 26.75
N ALA A 352 -10.82 -17.98 27.51
CA ALA A 352 -9.59 -18.57 28.06
C ALA A 352 -8.75 -19.21 26.94
N CYS A 353 -9.41 -19.89 25.99
CA CYS A 353 -8.75 -20.44 24.81
C CYS A 353 -8.18 -19.32 23.92
N LEU A 354 -8.95 -18.27 23.65
CA LEU A 354 -8.51 -17.10 22.85
C LEU A 354 -7.29 -16.40 23.50
N LEU A 355 -7.31 -16.22 24.81
CA LEU A 355 -6.15 -15.69 25.55
C LEU A 355 -4.93 -16.61 25.46
N GLY A 356 -5.15 -17.94 25.53
CA GLY A 356 -4.10 -18.92 25.30
C GLY A 356 -3.46 -18.78 23.91
N CYS A 357 -4.27 -18.68 22.85
CA CYS A 357 -3.77 -18.45 21.49
C CYS A 357 -2.98 -17.15 21.35
N ALA A 358 -3.49 -16.05 21.94
CA ALA A 358 -2.81 -14.76 21.92
C ALA A 358 -1.44 -14.82 22.60
N ARG A 359 -1.35 -15.54 23.74
CA ARG A 359 -0.13 -15.65 24.55
C ARG A 359 0.90 -16.62 23.96
N ASP A 360 0.43 -17.79 23.49
CA ASP A 360 1.32 -18.91 23.19
C ASP A 360 1.68 -19.02 21.69
N VAL A 361 0.91 -18.33 20.81
CA VAL A 361 1.15 -18.37 19.36
C VAL A 361 1.65 -17.02 18.84
N PRO A 362 2.97 -16.91 18.54
CA PRO A 362 3.54 -15.67 18.02
C PRO A 362 3.08 -15.39 16.59
N VAL A 363 3.24 -14.14 16.16
CA VAL A 363 3.13 -13.78 14.75
C VAL A 363 4.49 -13.85 14.07
N THR A 364 4.50 -14.20 12.78
CA THR A 364 5.72 -14.24 11.99
C THR A 364 5.95 -12.90 11.31
N VAL A 365 7.19 -12.44 11.31
CA VAL A 365 7.61 -11.17 10.72
C VAL A 365 8.56 -11.44 9.57
N TYR A 366 8.30 -10.84 8.41
CA TYR A 366 9.10 -10.94 7.20
C TYR A 366 9.67 -9.57 6.84
N VAL A 367 10.99 -9.51 6.63
CA VAL A 367 11.68 -8.29 6.20
C VAL A 367 12.44 -8.57 4.91
N THR A 368 12.18 -7.81 3.85
CA THR A 368 13.03 -7.86 2.66
C THR A 368 14.24 -6.95 2.83
N ASN A 369 15.39 -7.45 2.41
CA ASN A 369 16.64 -6.73 2.45
C ASN A 369 17.34 -6.78 1.08
N ARG A 370 17.93 -5.66 0.63
CA ARG A 370 18.65 -5.57 -0.64
C ARG A 370 20.16 -5.81 -0.52
N SER A 371 20.69 -5.68 0.68
CA SER A 371 22.12 -5.87 0.91
C SER A 371 22.37 -6.54 2.27
N PRO A 372 22.61 -7.87 2.29
CA PRO A 372 22.51 -8.84 1.19
C PRO A 372 21.06 -9.06 0.74
N ASN A 373 20.86 -9.48 -0.53
CA ASN A 373 19.51 -9.75 -1.06
C ASN A 373 18.89 -10.97 -0.34
N SER A 374 17.89 -10.73 0.47
CA SER A 374 17.30 -11.76 1.32
C SER A 374 15.90 -11.42 1.82
N LEU A 375 15.17 -12.48 2.18
CA LEU A 375 14.03 -12.43 3.07
C LEU A 375 14.48 -12.86 4.46
N ILE A 376 14.32 -11.99 5.44
CA ILE A 376 14.68 -12.25 6.82
C ILE A 376 13.40 -12.63 7.57
N LEU A 377 13.48 -13.69 8.35
CA LEU A 377 12.36 -14.27 9.09
C LEU A 377 12.54 -14.03 10.59
N GLY A 378 11.49 -13.50 11.19
CA GLY A 378 11.41 -13.27 12.63
C GLY A 378 10.07 -13.73 13.21
N ARG A 379 9.99 -13.75 14.53
CA ARG A 379 8.75 -13.98 15.29
C ARG A 379 8.67 -13.00 16.43
N THR A 380 7.47 -12.53 16.74
CA THR A 380 7.26 -11.74 17.96
C THR A 380 7.40 -12.62 19.19
N ARG A 381 7.69 -11.98 20.33
CA ARG A 381 7.60 -12.62 21.65
C ARG A 381 6.31 -12.15 22.29
N PRO A 382 5.48 -13.05 22.79
CA PRO A 382 4.28 -12.64 23.52
C PRO A 382 4.67 -11.84 24.77
N GLY A 383 3.95 -10.77 25.03
CA GLY A 383 4.12 -9.97 26.24
C GLY A 383 3.60 -10.67 27.49
N GLU A 384 4.02 -10.20 28.66
CA GLU A 384 3.51 -10.62 29.95
C GLU A 384 2.27 -9.78 30.32
N GLY A 385 1.23 -10.39 30.86
CA GLY A 385 0.05 -9.67 31.35
C GLY A 385 -1.25 -10.41 31.19
N SER A 386 -2.33 -9.78 31.66
CA SER A 386 -3.70 -10.33 31.57
C SER A 386 -4.19 -10.38 30.14
N VAL A 387 -3.75 -9.43 29.29
CA VAL A 387 -3.92 -9.46 27.84
C VAL A 387 -2.53 -9.40 27.23
N PRO A 388 -2.07 -10.49 26.59
CA PRO A 388 -0.76 -10.51 25.95
C PRO A 388 -0.69 -9.48 24.83
N THR A 389 0.35 -8.69 24.83
CA THR A 389 0.69 -7.78 23.73
C THR A 389 1.88 -8.37 22.99
N ASP A 390 1.91 -8.21 21.67
CA ASP A 390 3.08 -8.58 20.90
C ASP A 390 4.26 -7.68 21.28
N GLU A 391 5.39 -8.32 21.48
CA GLU A 391 6.66 -7.70 21.80
C GLU A 391 7.52 -7.54 20.53
N LEU A 392 8.68 -6.92 20.68
CA LEU A 392 9.67 -6.84 19.62
C LEU A 392 9.99 -8.21 19.00
N PRO A 393 10.05 -8.33 17.67
CA PRO A 393 10.39 -9.59 17.04
C PRO A 393 11.85 -9.98 17.28
N PHE A 394 12.15 -11.25 17.29
CA PHE A 394 13.50 -11.78 17.13
C PHE A 394 13.65 -12.44 15.77
N PHE A 395 14.78 -12.20 15.13
CA PHE A 395 15.08 -12.73 13.80
C PHE A 395 15.98 -13.95 13.91
N TYR A 396 15.64 -15.03 13.20
CA TYR A 396 16.28 -16.34 13.40
C TYR A 396 16.70 -17.03 12.09
N ASP A 397 16.23 -16.55 10.94
CA ASP A 397 16.50 -17.19 9.66
C ASP A 397 16.57 -16.19 8.51
N MET A 398 17.23 -16.56 7.43
CA MET A 398 17.39 -15.71 6.24
C MET A 398 17.39 -16.56 4.98
N LEU A 399 16.49 -16.26 4.04
CA LEU A 399 16.38 -16.91 2.75
C LEU A 399 16.97 -15.99 1.67
N PRO A 400 18.00 -16.46 0.91
CA PRO A 400 18.54 -15.69 -0.22
C PRO A 400 17.48 -15.43 -1.30
N LEU A 401 17.48 -14.22 -1.84
CA LEU A 401 16.54 -13.77 -2.86
C LEU A 401 17.25 -13.26 -4.12
N PRO A 402 16.55 -13.16 -5.26
CA PRO A 402 17.00 -12.42 -6.41
C PRO A 402 17.25 -10.94 -6.07
N PHE A 403 18.07 -10.30 -6.90
CA PHE A 403 18.46 -8.90 -6.72
C PHE A 403 17.25 -7.95 -6.75
N GLY A 404 17.23 -6.97 -5.84
CA GLY A 404 16.24 -5.90 -5.82
C GLY A 404 14.97 -6.22 -5.04
N ALA A 405 15.01 -7.11 -4.04
CA ALA A 405 13.88 -7.33 -3.13
C ALA A 405 13.39 -6.00 -2.55
N SER A 406 12.10 -5.68 -2.74
CA SER A 406 11.53 -4.37 -2.41
C SER A 406 10.30 -4.43 -1.54
N ARG A 407 9.37 -5.34 -1.81
CA ARG A 407 8.15 -5.52 -1.01
C ARG A 407 7.97 -6.98 -0.64
N VAL A 408 7.34 -7.23 0.49
CA VAL A 408 6.88 -8.53 0.91
C VAL A 408 5.41 -8.45 1.28
N ILE A 409 4.64 -9.42 0.84
CA ILE A 409 3.20 -9.55 1.08
C ILE A 409 2.92 -10.96 1.54
N VAL A 410 2.06 -11.11 2.54
CA VAL A 410 1.52 -12.40 2.94
C VAL A 410 0.12 -12.55 2.38
N GLY A 411 -0.16 -13.69 1.78
CA GLY A 411 -1.47 -14.00 1.22
C GLY A 411 -1.57 -15.49 0.91
N ASP A 412 -2.66 -15.90 0.28
CA ASP A 412 -2.91 -17.30 -0.02
C ASP A 412 -2.72 -17.61 -1.51
N VAL A 413 -2.55 -18.89 -1.82
CA VAL A 413 -2.74 -19.49 -3.14
C VAL A 413 -3.77 -20.61 -3.03
N LEU A 414 -4.39 -21.03 -4.13
CA LEU A 414 -5.19 -22.25 -4.13
C LEU A 414 -4.29 -23.45 -4.37
N ASP A 415 -4.37 -24.44 -3.48
CA ASP A 415 -3.69 -25.73 -3.69
C ASP A 415 -4.39 -26.58 -4.77
N THR A 416 -3.85 -27.73 -5.06
CA THR A 416 -4.42 -28.67 -6.06
C THR A 416 -5.81 -29.20 -5.70
N GLN A 417 -6.27 -28.95 -4.47
CA GLN A 417 -7.60 -29.31 -3.97
C GLN A 417 -8.54 -28.10 -3.88
N GLY A 418 -8.10 -26.91 -4.30
CA GLY A 418 -8.89 -25.68 -4.22
C GLY A 418 -8.89 -24.99 -2.85
N ARG A 419 -8.09 -25.47 -1.90
CA ARG A 419 -8.01 -24.85 -0.56
C ARG A 419 -7.07 -23.67 -0.58
N ALA A 420 -7.41 -22.63 0.13
CA ALA A 420 -6.54 -21.49 0.37
C ALA A 420 -5.40 -21.90 1.32
N VAL A 421 -4.16 -21.78 0.87
CA VAL A 421 -2.95 -22.10 1.64
C VAL A 421 -1.98 -20.91 1.63
N PRO A 422 -1.38 -20.58 2.80
CA PRO A 422 -0.58 -19.35 2.93
C PRO A 422 0.72 -19.43 2.13
N ARG A 423 1.08 -18.27 1.54
CA ARG A 423 2.36 -18.04 0.87
C ARG A 423 2.88 -16.64 1.21
N VAL A 424 4.18 -16.50 1.04
CA VAL A 424 4.87 -15.21 1.13
C VAL A 424 5.32 -14.83 -0.27
N PHE A 425 4.95 -13.63 -0.69
CA PHE A 425 5.28 -13.07 -2.00
C PHE A 425 6.32 -11.98 -1.83
N VAL A 426 7.44 -12.08 -2.54
CA VAL A 426 8.47 -11.05 -2.54
C VAL A 426 8.62 -10.46 -3.93
N VAL A 427 8.39 -9.16 -4.03
CA VAL A 427 8.60 -8.40 -5.25
C VAL A 427 10.07 -8.03 -5.37
N CYS A 428 10.74 -8.52 -6.40
CA CYS A 428 12.13 -8.22 -6.74
C CYS A 428 12.16 -7.24 -7.92
N PHE A 429 12.15 -5.94 -7.61
CA PHE A 429 11.99 -4.85 -8.56
C PHE A 429 13.03 -4.87 -9.69
N ASP A 430 14.32 -4.97 -9.33
CA ASP A 430 15.42 -4.86 -10.30
C ASP A 430 15.52 -6.12 -11.19
N GLN A 431 15.24 -7.29 -10.64
CA GLN A 431 15.26 -8.56 -11.39
C GLN A 431 13.95 -8.85 -12.12
N ARG A 432 12.93 -8.00 -11.95
CA ARG A 432 11.60 -8.16 -12.59
C ARG A 432 10.98 -9.52 -12.30
N LYS A 433 10.96 -9.87 -11.02
CA LYS A 433 10.42 -11.16 -10.56
C LYS A 433 9.56 -10.97 -9.33
N VAL A 434 8.64 -11.91 -9.15
CA VAL A 434 8.00 -12.15 -7.85
C VAL A 434 8.40 -13.56 -7.40
N ALA A 435 8.96 -13.69 -6.19
CA ALA A 435 9.20 -14.99 -5.57
C ALA A 435 7.96 -15.39 -4.77
N ILE A 436 7.45 -16.59 -5.01
CA ILE A 436 6.42 -17.25 -4.22
C ILE A 436 7.12 -18.23 -3.29
N ILE A 437 6.92 -18.09 -1.98
CA ILE A 437 7.64 -18.82 -0.94
C ILE A 437 6.63 -19.55 -0.08
N ASP A 438 6.88 -20.83 0.17
CA ASP A 438 6.14 -21.61 1.15
C ASP A 438 6.69 -21.31 2.57
N PRO A 439 5.92 -20.71 3.46
CA PRO A 439 6.37 -20.39 4.79
C PRO A 439 6.62 -21.62 5.68
N ALA A 440 5.96 -22.74 5.41
CA ALA A 440 6.12 -23.98 6.18
C ALA A 440 7.45 -24.67 5.90
N THR A 441 7.83 -24.75 4.62
CA THR A 441 9.10 -25.36 4.19
C THR A 441 10.25 -24.37 4.12
N ARG A 442 9.95 -23.06 4.10
CA ARG A 442 10.89 -21.96 3.89
C ARG A 442 11.64 -22.07 2.56
N GLN A 443 10.96 -22.56 1.54
CA GLN A 443 11.53 -22.73 0.21
C GLN A 443 10.82 -21.81 -0.79
N ILE A 444 11.58 -21.35 -1.77
CA ILE A 444 11.02 -20.66 -2.91
C ILE A 444 10.36 -21.72 -3.79
N GLU A 445 9.04 -21.65 -3.89
CA GLU A 445 8.25 -22.55 -4.70
C GLU A 445 8.35 -22.17 -6.18
N LYS A 446 8.30 -20.87 -6.47
CA LYS A 446 8.31 -20.39 -7.84
C LYS A 446 8.87 -18.98 -7.96
N PHE A 447 9.51 -18.69 -9.08
CA PHE A 447 9.78 -17.35 -9.55
C PHE A 447 8.84 -17.00 -10.70
N VAL A 448 8.13 -15.89 -10.56
CA VAL A 448 7.26 -15.35 -11.60
C VAL A 448 8.03 -14.28 -12.35
N ASP A 449 8.19 -14.44 -13.65
CA ASP A 449 8.74 -13.36 -14.51
C ASP A 449 7.68 -12.29 -14.74
N THR A 450 8.08 -11.03 -14.60
CA THR A 450 7.19 -9.86 -14.69
C THR A 450 7.68 -8.86 -15.74
N GLY A 451 6.92 -7.80 -15.97
CA GLY A 451 7.37 -6.63 -16.72
C GLY A 451 8.38 -5.77 -15.94
N ARG A 452 8.72 -4.61 -16.48
CA ARG A 452 9.62 -3.67 -15.82
C ARG A 452 8.95 -3.00 -14.63
N GLY A 453 9.70 -2.87 -13.53
CA GLY A 453 9.28 -2.15 -12.34
C GLY A 453 8.09 -2.74 -11.61
N PRO A 454 8.06 -4.07 -11.33
CA PRO A 454 7.03 -4.62 -10.46
C PRO A 454 7.16 -3.97 -9.08
N TYR A 455 6.04 -3.49 -8.51
CA TYR A 455 6.14 -2.70 -7.28
C TYR A 455 5.10 -3.11 -6.23
N ALA A 456 3.82 -2.84 -6.43
CA ALA A 456 2.77 -3.17 -5.48
C ALA A 456 2.01 -4.43 -5.93
N LEU A 457 1.57 -5.23 -4.97
CA LEU A 457 0.90 -6.50 -5.20
C LEU A 457 -0.29 -6.64 -4.25
N ALA A 458 -1.46 -6.99 -4.79
CA ALA A 458 -2.64 -7.36 -4.03
C ALA A 458 -3.02 -8.81 -4.32
N ILE A 459 -3.35 -9.58 -3.27
CA ILE A 459 -3.69 -11.01 -3.37
C ILE A 459 -5.19 -11.20 -3.22
N ASP A 460 -5.81 -11.79 -4.23
CA ASP A 460 -7.25 -12.03 -4.30
C ASP A 460 -7.50 -13.54 -4.47
N VAL A 461 -7.69 -14.23 -3.36
CA VAL A 461 -7.91 -15.68 -3.33
C VAL A 461 -9.18 -15.99 -2.55
N LYS A 462 -10.06 -16.77 -3.17
CA LYS A 462 -11.27 -17.32 -2.55
C LYS A 462 -11.25 -18.83 -2.70
N ALA A 463 -11.24 -19.54 -1.57
CA ALA A 463 -11.23 -20.99 -1.52
C ALA A 463 -12.33 -21.58 -2.41
N ASP A 464 -12.03 -22.68 -3.10
CA ASP A 464 -12.90 -23.40 -4.04
C ASP A 464 -13.38 -22.60 -5.26
N ALA A 465 -13.04 -21.32 -5.36
CA ALA A 465 -13.48 -20.43 -6.44
C ALA A 465 -12.30 -20.02 -7.34
N TYR A 466 -11.53 -19.03 -6.93
CA TYR A 466 -10.45 -18.44 -7.75
C TYR A 466 -9.25 -18.03 -6.91
N GLY A 467 -8.09 -17.90 -7.57
CA GLY A 467 -6.87 -17.38 -6.97
C GLY A 467 -6.11 -16.52 -7.97
N PHE A 468 -6.01 -15.21 -7.69
CA PHE A 468 -5.28 -14.25 -8.52
C PHE A 468 -4.48 -13.28 -7.65
N ALA A 469 -3.50 -12.64 -8.28
CA ALA A 469 -2.84 -11.47 -7.71
C ALA A 469 -2.72 -10.38 -8.78
N TYR A 470 -2.83 -9.13 -8.33
CA TYR A 470 -2.74 -7.94 -9.16
C TYR A 470 -1.43 -7.23 -8.87
N LEU A 471 -0.53 -7.24 -9.85
CA LEU A 471 0.83 -6.69 -9.74
C LEU A 471 0.94 -5.39 -10.53
N ALA A 472 1.12 -4.28 -9.82
CA ALA A 472 1.39 -2.99 -10.44
C ALA A 472 2.82 -2.91 -10.98
N HIS A 473 2.95 -2.54 -12.25
CA HIS A 473 4.23 -2.29 -12.91
C HIS A 473 4.48 -0.78 -12.99
N PHE A 474 5.14 -0.27 -11.97
CA PHE A 474 5.41 1.16 -11.82
C PHE A 474 6.05 1.79 -13.06
N THR A 475 7.14 1.19 -13.57
CA THR A 475 7.90 1.77 -14.69
C THR A 475 7.17 1.68 -16.04
N ASP A 476 6.33 0.68 -16.21
CA ASP A 476 5.64 0.40 -17.47
C ASP A 476 4.16 0.79 -17.47
N SER A 477 3.63 1.31 -16.35
CA SER A 477 2.28 1.87 -16.25
C SER A 477 1.14 0.91 -16.58
N TRP A 478 1.20 -0.34 -16.08
CA TRP A 478 0.16 -1.34 -16.26
C TRP A 478 0.05 -2.29 -15.05
N ILE A 479 -1.03 -3.07 -14.98
CA ILE A 479 -1.24 -4.09 -13.96
C ILE A 479 -1.23 -5.47 -14.60
N GLY A 480 -0.42 -6.39 -14.05
CA GLY A 480 -0.41 -7.78 -14.42
C GLY A 480 -1.33 -8.60 -13.51
N VAL A 481 -2.15 -9.48 -14.09
CA VAL A 481 -2.93 -10.47 -13.36
C VAL A 481 -2.15 -11.77 -13.34
N MET A 482 -1.81 -12.23 -12.14
CA MET A 482 -1.06 -13.46 -11.90
C MET A 482 -2.01 -14.56 -11.47
N ASP A 483 -1.89 -15.75 -12.08
CA ASP A 483 -2.65 -16.93 -11.67
C ASP A 483 -2.02 -17.55 -10.41
N LEU A 484 -2.82 -17.70 -9.36
CA LEU A 484 -2.44 -18.30 -8.09
C LEU A 484 -3.16 -19.63 -7.80
N ASP A 485 -3.66 -20.32 -8.81
CA ASP A 485 -4.41 -21.55 -8.67
C ASP A 485 -3.57 -22.76 -9.14
N GLN A 486 -3.10 -23.59 -8.21
CA GLN A 486 -2.32 -24.79 -8.51
C GLN A 486 -3.10 -25.87 -9.24
N ARG A 487 -4.44 -25.77 -9.31
CA ARG A 487 -5.26 -26.63 -10.17
C ARG A 487 -4.99 -26.38 -11.64
N ARG A 488 -4.41 -25.24 -12.00
CA ARG A 488 -3.96 -24.83 -13.34
C ARG A 488 -2.42 -24.85 -13.43
N PRO A 489 -1.77 -26.01 -13.46
CA PRO A 489 -0.31 -26.10 -13.33
C PRO A 489 0.44 -25.41 -14.49
N ALA A 490 -0.19 -25.23 -15.65
CA ALA A 490 0.41 -24.56 -16.81
C ALA A 490 0.53 -23.04 -16.63
N THR A 491 -0.39 -22.43 -15.90
CA THR A 491 -0.47 -20.99 -15.70
C THR A 491 -0.18 -20.55 -14.28
N TYR A 492 -0.19 -21.45 -13.31
CA TYR A 492 0.14 -21.16 -11.92
C TYR A 492 1.48 -20.43 -11.79
N GLY A 493 1.47 -19.30 -11.09
CA GLY A 493 2.63 -18.45 -10.91
C GLY A 493 3.13 -17.83 -12.21
N THR A 494 2.23 -17.40 -13.07
CA THR A 494 2.55 -16.65 -14.30
C THR A 494 1.58 -15.50 -14.49
N LEU A 495 1.97 -14.48 -15.22
CA LEU A 495 1.07 -13.41 -15.63
C LEU A 495 0.21 -13.90 -16.79
N VAL A 496 -1.10 -13.91 -16.62
CA VAL A 496 -2.07 -14.39 -17.61
C VAL A 496 -2.76 -13.26 -18.37
N LEU A 497 -2.84 -12.07 -17.76
CA LEU A 497 -3.50 -10.91 -18.34
C LEU A 497 -2.72 -9.64 -18.00
N GLY A 498 -2.63 -8.70 -18.92
CA GLY A 498 -2.15 -7.33 -18.69
C GLY A 498 -3.32 -6.34 -18.79
N ILE A 499 -3.46 -5.44 -17.84
CA ILE A 499 -4.46 -4.38 -17.80
C ILE A 499 -3.76 -3.03 -17.98
N GLY A 500 -4.16 -2.26 -18.98
CA GLY A 500 -3.50 -1.03 -19.38
C GLY A 500 -2.41 -1.28 -20.42
N GLN A 501 -2.00 -0.20 -21.09
CA GLN A 501 -0.98 -0.26 -22.11
C GLN A 501 0.38 0.14 -21.53
N PRO A 502 1.45 -0.65 -21.78
CA PRO A 502 2.77 -0.28 -21.33
C PRO A 502 3.19 1.07 -21.92
N GLN A 503 3.41 2.04 -21.06
CA GLN A 503 3.92 3.36 -21.43
C GLN A 503 5.36 3.51 -20.95
N LYS A 504 6.21 4.07 -21.80
CA LYS A 504 7.58 4.40 -21.41
C LYS A 504 7.57 5.75 -20.68
N PRO A 505 8.34 5.89 -19.58
CA PRO A 505 8.58 7.19 -18.98
C PRO A 505 9.15 8.17 -20.01
N ARG A 506 8.75 9.42 -19.92
CA ARG A 506 9.24 10.47 -20.82
C ARG A 506 10.74 10.62 -20.65
N GLY A 507 11.51 10.55 -21.76
CA GLY A 507 12.96 10.64 -21.74
C GLY A 507 13.70 9.31 -21.50
N SER A 508 13.03 8.18 -21.52
CA SER A 508 13.63 6.84 -21.45
C SER A 508 13.90 6.24 -22.83
N GLU A 509 14.44 7.02 -23.78
CA GLU A 509 14.92 6.52 -25.07
C GLU A 509 16.23 5.69 -24.94
#